data_8fc3facdd422fc634ef525a1e22f857a
#
_entry.id   8fc3facdd422fc634ef525a1e22f857a
#
_cell.length_a   1.000
_cell.length_b   1.000
_cell.length_c   1.000
_cell.angle_alpha   90.00
_cell.angle_beta   90.00
_cell.angle_gamma   90.00
#
_symmetry.space_group_name_H-M   'P 1'
#
loop_
_entity.id
_entity.type
_entity.pdbx_description
1 polymer ?
#
loop_
_entity_poly.entity_id
_entity_poly.type
_entity_poly.pdbx_seq_one_letter_code
_entity_poly.pdbx_strand_id
1 'polypeptide(L)'
;MKKNNILNTKNNDFSSIKLPLQGVGGQDKSFVSWKPGTMIYPLPAVMISCGETEEEYNMLTVSWVGTICTNPPMCYISVRPERHSYEIIKRTGEFVINLTNEELAYATDWCGVKSGKKVNKFDEMKLTPVKGEMVNAPLIKESPLCIECRVKEIIPLGSHDMFISEVINVQADTRYIDQKSDTFDLEKAKLIAYSHGHYHKLGEEIGRFGWTVRKKKL
;
A
#
# COMPACT_ATOMS: atom_id res chain seq x y z
N MET A 1 20.46 -31.28 30.07
CA MET A 1 19.14 -31.66 29.58
C MET A 1 18.09 -30.70 30.10
N LYS A 2 17.71 -29.70 29.36
CA LYS A 2 16.52 -28.88 29.61
C LYS A 2 15.80 -28.74 28.26
N LYS A 3 14.61 -29.33 28.18
CA LYS A 3 13.73 -29.29 27.02
C LYS A 3 13.17 -27.86 26.88
N ASN A 4 13.42 -27.26 25.76
CA ASN A 4 12.81 -25.99 25.36
C ASN A 4 11.34 -26.23 25.05
N ASN A 5 10.46 -25.59 25.80
CA ASN A 5 9.07 -25.45 25.47
C ASN A 5 8.95 -24.42 24.33
N ILE A 6 8.61 -24.93 23.16
CA ILE A 6 8.33 -24.14 21.96
C ILE A 6 6.88 -23.66 22.04
N LEU A 7 6.76 -22.37 22.25
CA LEU A 7 5.77 -21.41 21.78
C LEU A 7 4.44 -21.95 21.22
N ASN A 8 3.43 -21.58 21.96
CA ASN A 8 2.03 -21.55 21.59
C ASN A 8 1.78 -20.46 20.52
N THR A 9 2.09 -20.76 19.26
CA THR A 9 1.49 -20.01 18.15
C THR A 9 0.01 -20.40 18.15
N LYS A 10 -0.89 -19.44 18.36
CA LYS A 10 -2.31 -19.64 18.14
C LYS A 10 -2.49 -20.29 16.78
N ASN A 11 -2.73 -21.60 16.77
CA ASN A 11 -3.18 -22.32 15.60
C ASN A 11 -4.59 -21.78 15.32
N ASN A 12 -4.70 -20.81 14.44
CA ASN A 12 -5.96 -20.47 13.84
C ASN A 12 -6.37 -21.70 13.01
N ASP A 13 -7.21 -22.53 13.58
CA ASP A 13 -7.77 -23.69 12.90
C ASP A 13 -8.84 -23.20 11.93
N PHE A 14 -8.45 -22.99 10.68
CA PHE A 14 -9.36 -22.63 9.60
C PHE A 14 -10.19 -23.82 9.09
N SER A 15 -10.09 -25.00 9.72
CA SER A 15 -10.88 -26.19 9.33
C SER A 15 -12.37 -26.01 9.58
N SER A 16 -12.76 -25.03 10.40
CA SER A 16 -14.16 -24.67 10.70
C SER A 16 -14.78 -23.67 9.71
N ILE A 17 -14.01 -23.12 8.79
CA ILE A 17 -14.56 -22.28 7.73
C ILE A 17 -15.30 -23.21 6.77
N LYS A 18 -16.61 -23.29 6.96
CA LYS A 18 -17.50 -23.97 6.01
C LYS A 18 -17.37 -23.24 4.68
N LEU A 19 -16.95 -23.98 3.65
CA LEU A 19 -17.01 -23.48 2.28
C LEU A 19 -18.44 -23.03 2.01
N PRO A 20 -18.66 -21.76 1.60
CA PRO A 20 -20.02 -21.26 1.36
C PRO A 20 -20.68 -21.85 0.11
N LEU A 21 -20.12 -22.94 -0.44
CA LEU A 21 -20.60 -23.55 -1.68
C LEU A 21 -21.78 -24.53 -1.50
N GLN A 22 -22.19 -24.82 -0.26
CA GLN A 22 -23.44 -25.55 -0.03
C GLN A 22 -24.41 -24.66 0.71
N GLY A 23 -25.34 -24.04 -0.04
CA GLY A 23 -26.51 -23.46 0.55
C GLY A 23 -26.70 -21.96 0.53
N VAL A 24 -26.07 -21.20 -0.36
CA VAL A 24 -26.72 -19.96 -0.82
C VAL A 24 -27.79 -20.40 -1.83
N GLY A 25 -28.71 -21.22 -1.32
CA GLY A 25 -29.83 -21.69 -2.06
C GLY A 25 -30.84 -20.59 -2.25
N GLY A 26 -31.34 -20.46 -3.47
CA GLY A 26 -32.67 -19.96 -3.69
C GLY A 26 -32.88 -18.49 -3.90
N GLN A 27 -31.87 -17.68 -4.08
CA GLN A 27 -32.03 -16.42 -4.82
C GLN A 27 -31.40 -16.57 -6.19
N ASP A 28 -32.22 -16.49 -7.23
CA ASP A 28 -31.73 -16.40 -8.60
C ASP A 28 -30.76 -15.22 -8.68
N LYS A 29 -29.45 -15.51 -8.81
CA LYS A 29 -28.45 -14.47 -9.01
C LYS A 29 -28.72 -13.84 -10.35
N SER A 30 -29.25 -12.62 -10.35
CA SER A 30 -29.42 -11.82 -11.54
C SER A 30 -28.24 -10.84 -11.67
N PHE A 31 -27.74 -10.69 -12.89
CA PHE A 31 -26.73 -9.70 -13.23
C PHE A 31 -27.40 -8.55 -13.98
N VAL A 32 -27.00 -7.34 -13.65
CA VAL A 32 -27.37 -6.15 -14.42
C VAL A 32 -26.12 -5.54 -15.05
N SER A 33 -26.26 -5.04 -16.28
CA SER A 33 -25.16 -4.34 -16.94
C SER A 33 -25.02 -2.94 -16.38
N TRP A 34 -23.79 -2.62 -15.95
CA TRP A 34 -23.41 -1.27 -15.53
C TRP A 34 -22.55 -0.59 -16.58
N LYS A 35 -22.46 0.74 -16.49
CA LYS A 35 -21.50 1.51 -17.28
C LYS A 35 -20.08 1.06 -16.94
N PRO A 36 -19.18 0.98 -17.93
CA PRO A 36 -17.77 0.75 -17.70
C PRO A 36 -17.22 1.77 -16.68
N GLY A 37 -16.48 1.28 -15.70
CA GLY A 37 -15.91 2.12 -14.63
C GLY A 37 -14.79 1.40 -13.87
N THR A 38 -14.12 2.16 -13.01
CA THR A 38 -13.02 1.66 -12.19
C THR A 38 -13.57 0.94 -10.95
N MET A 39 -13.80 -0.37 -11.08
CA MET A 39 -14.51 -1.19 -10.08
C MET A 39 -13.62 -2.23 -9.39
N ILE A 40 -12.31 -2.13 -9.53
CA ILE A 40 -11.36 -3.02 -8.83
C ILE A 40 -11.19 -2.50 -7.41
N TYR A 41 -11.82 -3.14 -6.44
CA TYR A 41 -11.76 -2.79 -5.03
C TYR A 41 -11.66 -4.03 -4.14
N PRO A 42 -11.11 -3.94 -2.92
CA PRO A 42 -10.48 -2.75 -2.32
C PRO A 42 -9.11 -2.47 -2.93
N LEU A 43 -8.68 -1.20 -2.84
CA LEU A 43 -7.36 -0.74 -3.24
C LEU A 43 -6.56 -0.31 -2.01
N PRO A 44 -5.23 -0.33 -2.04
CA PRO A 44 -4.45 0.39 -1.03
C PRO A 44 -4.69 1.90 -1.20
N ALA A 45 -4.64 2.64 -0.10
CA ALA A 45 -4.43 4.08 -0.14
C ALA A 45 -3.01 4.34 0.35
N VAL A 46 -2.19 5.03 -0.44
CA VAL A 46 -0.80 5.28 -0.07
C VAL A 46 -0.44 6.75 -0.27
N MET A 47 0.53 7.26 0.47
CA MET A 47 1.10 8.57 0.22
C MET A 47 2.39 8.41 -0.59
N ILE A 48 2.44 9.05 -1.76
CA ILE A 48 3.61 9.10 -2.62
C ILE A 48 4.35 10.39 -2.33
N SER A 49 5.56 10.30 -1.82
CA SER A 49 6.45 11.44 -1.60
C SER A 49 7.48 11.56 -2.73
N CYS A 50 7.87 12.79 -3.04
CA CYS A 50 8.78 13.15 -4.12
C CYS A 50 9.49 14.47 -3.82
N GLY A 51 10.50 14.79 -4.62
CA GLY A 51 11.36 15.97 -4.49
C GLY A 51 12.81 15.59 -4.24
N GLU A 52 13.76 16.45 -4.59
CA GLU A 52 15.20 16.22 -4.42
C GLU A 52 15.78 17.00 -3.23
N THR A 53 15.15 18.13 -2.88
CA THR A 53 15.56 18.98 -1.75
C THR A 53 14.39 19.21 -0.80
N GLU A 54 14.68 19.66 0.43
CA GLU A 54 13.66 19.90 1.45
C GLU A 54 12.62 20.95 1.01
N GLU A 55 13.05 21.94 0.22
CA GLU A 55 12.18 23.00 -0.30
C GLU A 55 11.20 22.46 -1.37
N GLU A 56 11.58 21.39 -2.05
CA GLU A 56 10.77 20.75 -3.09
C GLU A 56 9.94 19.58 -2.55
N TYR A 57 10.22 19.07 -1.35
CA TYR A 57 9.54 17.91 -0.81
C TYR A 57 8.03 18.07 -0.84
N ASN A 58 7.38 17.14 -1.48
CA ASN A 58 5.93 17.11 -1.61
C ASN A 58 5.40 15.68 -1.52
N MET A 59 4.10 15.56 -1.29
CA MET A 59 3.41 14.27 -1.31
C MET A 59 2.02 14.38 -1.91
N LEU A 60 1.50 13.25 -2.41
CA LEU A 60 0.12 13.10 -2.85
C LEU A 60 -0.41 11.72 -2.48
N THR A 61 -1.72 11.60 -2.33
CA THR A 61 -2.37 10.30 -2.10
C THR A 61 -2.73 9.66 -3.42
N VAL A 62 -2.41 8.38 -3.53
CA VAL A 62 -2.68 7.55 -4.70
C VAL A 62 -3.33 6.24 -4.26
N SER A 63 -4.39 5.82 -4.98
CA SER A 63 -4.98 4.49 -4.86
C SER A 63 -4.81 3.66 -6.15
N TRP A 64 -4.43 4.29 -7.26
CA TRP A 64 -4.05 3.60 -8.50
C TRP A 64 -2.57 3.22 -8.41
N VAL A 65 -2.28 2.19 -7.61
CA VAL A 65 -0.93 1.68 -7.29
C VAL A 65 -0.96 0.17 -7.15
N GLY A 66 0.10 -0.50 -7.55
CA GLY A 66 0.18 -1.95 -7.39
C GLY A 66 1.54 -2.53 -7.79
N THR A 67 1.76 -3.78 -7.38
CA THR A 67 2.90 -4.60 -7.79
C THR A 67 2.62 -5.19 -9.16
N ILE A 68 3.62 -5.19 -10.06
CA ILE A 68 3.51 -5.71 -11.43
C ILE A 68 4.50 -6.81 -11.75
N CYS A 69 5.63 -6.90 -11.06
CA CYS A 69 6.64 -7.94 -11.27
C CYS A 69 7.33 -8.28 -9.94
N THR A 70 7.71 -9.54 -9.79
CA THR A 70 8.41 -10.05 -8.60
C THR A 70 9.92 -10.06 -8.78
N ASN A 71 10.40 -10.37 -9.98
CA ASN A 71 11.81 -10.41 -10.29
C ASN A 71 12.08 -9.89 -11.71
N PRO A 72 12.65 -8.67 -11.85
CA PRO A 72 12.96 -7.73 -10.75
C PRO A 72 11.69 -7.25 -10.02
N PRO A 73 11.79 -6.78 -8.77
CA PRO A 73 10.63 -6.25 -8.05
C PRO A 73 10.19 -4.92 -8.69
N MET A 74 8.95 -4.87 -9.18
CA MET A 74 8.43 -3.68 -9.85
C MET A 74 7.02 -3.35 -9.38
N CYS A 75 6.73 -2.06 -9.40
CA CYS A 75 5.42 -1.51 -9.10
C CYS A 75 5.02 -0.43 -10.11
N TYR A 76 3.78 0.03 -10.01
CA TYR A 76 3.32 1.23 -10.72
C TYR A 76 2.58 2.16 -9.79
N ILE A 77 2.57 3.42 -10.17
CA ILE A 77 1.59 4.43 -9.72
C ILE A 77 0.99 5.10 -10.95
N SER A 78 -0.32 5.43 -10.92
CA SER A 78 -0.93 6.24 -11.96
C SER A 78 -1.28 7.62 -11.40
N VAL A 79 -0.74 8.65 -12.01
CA VAL A 79 -0.85 10.03 -11.55
C VAL A 79 -1.42 10.91 -12.65
N ARG A 80 -2.32 11.81 -12.29
CA ARG A 80 -2.86 12.79 -13.23
C ARG A 80 -1.84 13.88 -13.52
N PRO A 81 -1.66 14.30 -14.79
CA PRO A 81 -0.68 15.33 -15.16
C PRO A 81 -0.87 16.67 -14.44
N GLU A 82 -2.10 17.04 -14.06
CA GLU A 82 -2.37 18.28 -13.33
C GLU A 82 -1.94 18.28 -11.85
N ARG A 83 -1.56 17.13 -11.29
CA ARG A 83 -1.06 17.04 -9.92
C ARG A 83 0.32 17.66 -9.80
N HIS A 84 0.55 18.44 -8.76
CA HIS A 84 1.85 19.11 -8.53
C HIS A 84 3.02 18.12 -8.48
N SER A 85 2.85 16.98 -7.86
CA SER A 85 3.88 15.94 -7.79
C SER A 85 4.21 15.29 -9.13
N TYR A 86 3.33 15.40 -10.14
CA TYR A 86 3.53 14.75 -11.44
C TYR A 86 4.83 15.20 -12.12
N GLU A 87 5.00 16.53 -12.27
CA GLU A 87 6.22 17.08 -12.91
C GLU A 87 7.48 16.82 -12.08
N ILE A 88 7.35 16.81 -10.74
CA ILE A 88 8.48 16.48 -9.86
C ILE A 88 8.93 15.05 -10.13
N ILE A 89 8.02 14.07 -10.03
CA ILE A 89 8.34 12.65 -10.25
C ILE A 89 8.85 12.41 -11.68
N LYS A 90 8.24 13.04 -12.68
CA LYS A 90 8.67 12.92 -14.08
C LYS A 90 10.09 13.43 -14.31
N ARG A 91 10.46 14.53 -13.68
CA ARG A 91 11.79 15.15 -13.78
C ARG A 91 12.83 14.36 -13.01
N THR A 92 12.54 13.99 -11.76
CA THR A 92 13.49 13.32 -10.88
C THR A 92 13.65 11.84 -11.20
N GLY A 93 12.61 11.21 -11.76
CA GLY A 93 12.56 9.77 -11.97
C GLY A 93 12.49 8.96 -10.68
N GLU A 94 12.20 9.60 -9.54
CA GLU A 94 12.24 8.96 -8.21
C GLU A 94 11.02 9.34 -7.37
N PHE A 95 10.58 8.40 -6.54
CA PHE A 95 9.52 8.63 -5.54
C PHE A 95 9.58 7.55 -4.46
N VAL A 96 8.87 7.79 -3.36
CA VAL A 96 8.69 6.79 -2.30
C VAL A 96 7.19 6.50 -2.14
N ILE A 97 6.84 5.21 -2.08
CA ILE A 97 5.50 4.75 -1.69
C ILE A 97 5.52 4.56 -0.17
N ASN A 98 4.76 5.40 0.55
CA ASN A 98 4.61 5.27 1.99
C ASN A 98 3.27 4.61 2.29
N LEU A 99 3.28 3.41 2.87
CA LEU A 99 2.06 2.72 3.27
C LEU A 99 1.37 3.50 4.39
N THR A 100 0.05 3.51 4.39
CA THR A 100 -0.74 4.26 5.34
C THR A 100 -1.56 3.34 6.23
N ASN A 101 -1.68 3.73 7.48
CA ASN A 101 -2.41 3.03 8.52
C ASN A 101 -3.54 3.89 9.08
N GLU A 102 -4.24 3.38 10.09
CA GLU A 102 -5.35 4.09 10.74
C GLU A 102 -4.94 5.47 11.27
N GLU A 103 -3.73 5.62 11.80
CA GLU A 103 -3.23 6.88 12.36
C GLU A 103 -2.99 7.93 11.27
N LEU A 104 -2.59 7.50 10.08
CA LEU A 104 -2.33 8.34 8.93
C LEU A 104 -3.57 8.63 8.07
N ALA A 105 -4.74 8.05 8.38
CA ALA A 105 -5.93 8.14 7.53
C ALA A 105 -6.35 9.59 7.23
N TYR A 106 -6.31 10.48 8.22
CA TYR A 106 -6.62 11.91 8.02
C TYR A 106 -5.63 12.58 7.08
N ALA A 107 -4.33 12.39 7.29
CA ALA A 107 -3.29 12.95 6.42
C ALA A 107 -3.37 12.38 5.00
N THR A 108 -3.72 11.08 4.88
CA THR A 108 -3.92 10.41 3.60
C THR A 108 -5.03 11.09 2.79
N ASP A 109 -6.19 11.34 3.38
CA ASP A 109 -7.28 12.03 2.70
C ASP A 109 -6.89 13.47 2.33
N TRP A 110 -6.41 14.23 3.31
CA TRP A 110 -6.06 15.63 3.13
C TRP A 110 -5.00 15.84 2.03
N CYS A 111 -3.95 15.02 2.00
CA CYS A 111 -2.89 15.07 0.99
C CYS A 111 -3.37 14.72 -0.42
N GLY A 112 -4.45 13.93 -0.53
CA GLY A 112 -5.11 13.62 -1.78
C GLY A 112 -5.91 14.78 -2.37
N VAL A 113 -6.44 15.68 -1.51
CA VAL A 113 -7.30 16.80 -1.90
C VAL A 113 -6.51 18.10 -2.11
N LYS A 114 -5.62 18.44 -1.19
CA LYS A 114 -4.87 19.70 -1.22
C LYS A 114 -3.70 19.66 -2.21
N SER A 115 -3.43 20.78 -2.85
CA SER A 115 -2.32 20.90 -3.79
C SER A 115 -1.06 21.42 -3.11
N GLY A 116 0.07 20.73 -3.32
CA GLY A 116 1.39 21.17 -2.85
C GLY A 116 1.91 22.48 -3.48
N LYS A 117 1.25 22.98 -4.53
CA LYS A 117 1.54 24.33 -5.07
C LYS A 117 1.22 25.45 -4.09
N LYS A 118 0.34 25.21 -3.11
CA LYS A 118 -0.21 26.24 -2.23
C LYS A 118 0.24 26.10 -0.78
N VAL A 119 0.66 24.90 -0.38
CA VAL A 119 0.98 24.57 1.02
C VAL A 119 2.10 23.56 1.09
N ASN A 120 2.94 23.65 2.12
CA ASN A 120 3.84 22.58 2.50
C ASN A 120 3.03 21.50 3.23
N LYS A 121 2.89 20.34 2.62
CA LYS A 121 2.04 19.27 3.16
C LYS A 121 2.66 18.56 4.36
N PHE A 122 4.00 18.52 4.45
CA PHE A 122 4.69 17.97 5.61
C PHE A 122 4.39 18.81 6.85
N ASP A 123 4.49 20.14 6.74
CA ASP A 123 4.23 21.06 7.85
C ASP A 123 2.76 21.03 8.27
N GLU A 124 1.84 21.10 7.31
CA GLU A 124 0.39 21.15 7.58
C GLU A 124 -0.09 19.87 8.27
N MET A 125 0.43 18.70 7.87
CA MET A 125 0.05 17.41 8.45
C MET A 125 0.94 16.99 9.60
N LYS A 126 1.95 17.79 9.95
CA LYS A 126 2.94 17.51 10.99
C LYS A 126 3.63 16.15 10.78
N LEU A 127 3.93 15.85 9.52
CA LEU A 127 4.66 14.66 9.12
C LEU A 127 6.14 15.00 8.97
N THR A 128 6.99 14.04 9.30
CA THR A 128 8.43 14.24 9.30
C THR A 128 9.05 13.65 8.02
N PRO A 129 9.62 14.48 7.12
CA PRO A 129 10.38 13.97 6.00
C PRO A 129 11.71 13.40 6.49
N VAL A 130 12.07 12.22 5.98
CA VAL A 130 13.37 11.60 6.19
C VAL A 130 13.98 11.32 4.84
N LYS A 131 15.22 11.74 4.61
CA LYS A 131 15.89 11.49 3.33
C LYS A 131 15.90 10.00 2.99
N GLY A 132 15.60 9.66 1.75
CA GLY A 132 15.72 8.30 1.24
C GLY A 132 17.16 7.79 1.30
N GLU A 133 17.35 6.48 1.38
CA GLU A 133 18.65 5.85 1.39
C GLU A 133 19.19 5.67 -0.05
N MET A 134 18.32 5.28 -0.97
CA MET A 134 18.64 4.97 -2.35
C MET A 134 18.06 5.96 -3.38
N VAL A 135 17.15 6.86 -2.92
CA VAL A 135 16.56 7.95 -3.70
C VAL A 135 16.67 9.27 -2.97
N ASN A 136 16.54 10.40 -3.69
CA ASN A 136 16.49 11.72 -3.07
C ASN A 136 15.12 12.05 -2.49
N ALA A 137 14.07 11.43 -3.01
CA ALA A 137 12.72 11.60 -2.51
C ALA A 137 12.60 11.20 -1.04
N PRO A 138 11.88 11.98 -0.19
CA PRO A 138 11.80 11.70 1.23
C PRO A 138 10.86 10.55 1.56
N LEU A 139 11.19 9.78 2.60
CA LEU A 139 10.25 8.93 3.30
C LEU A 139 9.37 9.79 4.22
N ILE A 140 8.20 9.26 4.58
CA ILE A 140 7.36 9.80 5.67
C ILE A 140 7.66 8.96 6.92
N LYS A 141 8.30 9.54 7.92
CA LYS A 141 8.76 8.85 9.14
C LYS A 141 7.66 8.09 9.88
N GLU A 142 6.44 8.62 9.83
CA GLU A 142 5.26 8.06 10.50
C GLU A 142 4.66 6.86 9.75
N SER A 143 5.10 6.60 8.51
CA SER A 143 4.66 5.45 7.73
C SER A 143 5.24 4.14 8.28
N PRO A 144 4.44 3.07 8.39
CA PRO A 144 4.92 1.78 8.87
C PRO A 144 5.89 1.09 7.91
N LEU A 145 5.84 1.43 6.60
CA LEU A 145 6.71 0.88 5.58
C LEU A 145 6.80 1.84 4.40
N CYS A 146 8.02 2.09 3.95
CA CYS A 146 8.36 2.98 2.86
C CYS A 146 9.10 2.20 1.76
N ILE A 147 8.69 2.38 0.50
CA ILE A 147 9.21 1.67 -0.66
C ILE A 147 9.84 2.70 -1.61
N GLU A 148 11.16 2.68 -1.74
CA GLU A 148 11.91 3.59 -2.61
C GLU A 148 11.89 3.07 -4.04
N CYS A 149 11.47 3.92 -4.97
CA CYS A 149 11.19 3.54 -6.35
C CYS A 149 11.93 4.43 -7.34
N ARG A 150 12.40 3.81 -8.43
CA ARG A 150 12.99 4.50 -9.58
C ARG A 150 12.17 4.21 -10.83
N VAL A 151 11.70 5.27 -11.49
CA VAL A 151 10.89 5.19 -12.71
C VAL A 151 11.70 4.59 -13.85
N LYS A 152 11.12 3.63 -14.54
CA LYS A 152 11.68 3.01 -15.75
C LYS A 152 10.98 3.50 -17.00
N GLU A 153 9.66 3.67 -16.94
CA GLU A 153 8.83 4.04 -18.07
C GLU A 153 7.61 4.84 -17.61
N ILE A 154 7.15 5.74 -18.46
CA ILE A 154 5.92 6.50 -18.24
C ILE A 154 5.00 6.25 -19.43
N ILE A 155 3.82 5.68 -19.18
CA ILE A 155 2.84 5.32 -20.21
C ILE A 155 1.63 6.26 -20.09
N PRO A 156 1.38 7.11 -21.10
CA PRO A 156 0.17 7.93 -21.13
C PRO A 156 -1.08 7.07 -21.35
N LEU A 157 -2.09 7.20 -20.48
CA LEU A 157 -3.32 6.42 -20.53
C LEU A 157 -4.59 7.30 -20.68
N GLY A 158 -4.44 8.57 -20.98
CA GLY A 158 -5.54 9.53 -21.07
C GLY A 158 -5.61 10.42 -19.83
N SER A 159 -6.49 10.17 -18.86
CA SER A 159 -6.61 11.02 -17.66
C SER A 159 -5.46 10.85 -16.67
N HIS A 160 -4.70 9.78 -16.76
CA HIS A 160 -3.56 9.46 -15.91
C HIS A 160 -2.42 8.95 -16.78
N ASP A 161 -1.20 9.22 -16.34
CA ASP A 161 -0.02 8.54 -16.84
C ASP A 161 0.44 7.52 -15.81
N MET A 162 0.80 6.31 -16.28
CA MET A 162 1.29 5.23 -15.43
C MET A 162 2.81 5.25 -15.38
N PHE A 163 3.36 5.42 -14.20
CA PHE A 163 4.78 5.37 -13.91
C PHE A 163 5.15 3.94 -13.50
N ILE A 164 5.72 3.19 -14.43
CA ILE A 164 6.28 1.86 -14.18
C ILE A 164 7.65 2.04 -13.53
N SER A 165 7.86 1.42 -12.38
CA SER A 165 9.02 1.67 -11.54
C SER A 165 9.60 0.40 -10.95
N GLU A 166 10.92 0.40 -10.78
CA GLU A 166 11.65 -0.61 -10.02
C GLU A 166 11.65 -0.25 -8.54
N VAL A 167 11.37 -1.24 -7.69
CA VAL A 167 11.55 -1.11 -6.25
C VAL A 167 13.03 -1.35 -5.95
N ILE A 168 13.72 -0.33 -5.46
CA ILE A 168 15.16 -0.38 -5.23
C ILE A 168 15.55 -0.48 -3.77
N ASN A 169 14.64 -0.15 -2.85
CA ASN A 169 14.81 -0.33 -1.42
C ASN A 169 13.45 -0.39 -0.71
N VAL A 170 13.40 -1.05 0.45
CA VAL A 170 12.23 -1.09 1.33
C VAL A 170 12.70 -0.85 2.75
N GLN A 171 12.15 0.16 3.40
CA GLN A 171 12.42 0.49 4.79
C GLN A 171 11.14 0.28 5.61
N ALA A 172 11.22 -0.56 6.64
CA ALA A 172 10.12 -0.83 7.54
C ALA A 172 10.43 -0.30 8.95
N ASP A 173 9.45 0.27 9.60
CA ASP A 173 9.55 0.66 10.99
C ASP A 173 9.70 -0.59 11.86
N THR A 174 10.75 -0.62 12.66
CA THR A 174 11.11 -1.76 13.53
C THR A 174 10.00 -2.15 14.50
N ARG A 175 9.09 -1.25 14.84
CA ARG A 175 7.89 -1.53 15.65
C ARG A 175 6.98 -2.58 15.02
N TYR A 176 7.00 -2.69 13.69
CA TYR A 176 6.15 -3.59 12.90
C TYR A 176 6.90 -4.81 12.35
N ILE A 177 8.15 -5.02 12.76
CA ILE A 177 8.90 -6.24 12.42
C ILE A 177 8.77 -7.24 13.58
N ASP A 178 8.32 -8.45 13.28
CA ASP A 178 8.40 -9.56 14.23
C ASP A 178 9.86 -10.04 14.32
N GLN A 179 10.50 -9.78 15.45
CA GLN A 179 11.91 -10.06 15.67
C GLN A 179 12.28 -11.56 15.63
N LYS A 180 11.29 -12.47 15.68
CA LYS A 180 11.53 -13.91 15.69
C LYS A 180 11.48 -14.50 14.28
N SER A 181 10.57 -13.99 13.46
CA SER A 181 10.34 -14.46 12.09
C SER A 181 10.98 -13.55 11.03
N ASP A 182 11.46 -12.38 11.43
CA ASP A 182 11.97 -11.32 10.53
C ASP A 182 10.96 -10.95 9.43
N THR A 183 9.67 -10.90 9.80
CA THR A 183 8.58 -10.58 8.88
C THR A 183 7.84 -9.32 9.31
N PHE A 184 7.33 -8.59 8.33
CA PHE A 184 6.49 -7.42 8.57
C PHE A 184 5.11 -7.85 9.09
N ASP A 185 4.71 -7.30 10.24
CA ASP A 185 3.44 -7.58 10.91
C ASP A 185 2.33 -6.65 10.38
N LEU A 186 1.60 -7.13 9.38
CA LEU A 186 0.50 -6.38 8.76
C LEU A 186 -0.65 -6.10 9.73
N GLU A 187 -0.94 -7.02 10.65
CA GLU A 187 -2.02 -6.85 11.64
C GLU A 187 -1.69 -5.71 12.60
N LYS A 188 -0.45 -5.70 13.10
CA LYS A 188 0.04 -4.64 13.98
C LYS A 188 0.15 -3.29 13.28
N ALA A 189 0.51 -3.29 12.01
CA ALA A 189 0.63 -2.07 11.21
C ALA A 189 -0.71 -1.39 10.93
N LYS A 190 -1.84 -2.11 11.00
CA LYS A 190 -3.21 -1.61 10.82
C LYS A 190 -3.39 -0.80 9.54
N LEU A 191 -2.90 -1.34 8.41
CA LEU A 191 -3.03 -0.68 7.12
C LEU A 191 -4.49 -0.44 6.75
N ILE A 192 -4.73 0.60 5.93
CA ILE A 192 -6.06 0.95 5.45
C ILE A 192 -6.24 0.59 3.98
N ALA A 193 -7.49 0.35 3.60
CA ALA A 193 -7.92 0.13 2.23
C ALA A 193 -8.88 1.24 1.77
N TYR A 194 -8.93 1.47 0.46
CA TYR A 194 -9.82 2.45 -0.17
C TYR A 194 -10.85 1.75 -1.05
N SER A 195 -12.10 2.16 -0.96
CA SER A 195 -13.17 1.67 -1.81
C SER A 195 -14.24 2.76 -2.01
N HIS A 196 -14.51 3.12 -3.27
CA HIS A 196 -15.58 4.07 -3.63
C HIS A 196 -15.63 5.38 -2.82
N GLY A 197 -14.48 6.00 -2.59
CA GLY A 197 -14.42 7.26 -1.82
C GLY A 197 -14.40 7.08 -0.30
N HIS A 198 -14.31 5.83 0.18
CA HIS A 198 -14.26 5.52 1.61
C HIS A 198 -12.96 4.81 1.98
N TYR A 199 -12.47 5.09 3.18
CA TYR A 199 -11.34 4.39 3.78
C TYR A 199 -11.87 3.34 4.74
N HIS A 200 -11.29 2.14 4.69
CA HIS A 200 -11.69 1.00 5.50
C HIS A 200 -10.51 0.41 6.25
N LYS A 201 -10.77 -0.13 7.43
CA LYS A 201 -9.83 -1.00 8.13
C LYS A 201 -9.80 -2.36 7.46
N LEU A 202 -8.66 -3.05 7.53
CA LEU A 202 -8.61 -4.47 7.22
C LEU A 202 -9.30 -5.26 8.33
N GLY A 203 -10.05 -6.28 7.94
CA GLY A 203 -10.71 -7.18 8.86
C GLY A 203 -9.78 -8.28 9.39
N GLU A 204 -10.36 -9.29 10.04
CA GLU A 204 -9.65 -10.47 10.51
C GLU A 204 -9.04 -11.28 9.37
N GLU A 205 -7.91 -11.97 9.63
CA GLU A 205 -7.31 -12.90 8.69
C GLU A 205 -8.26 -14.08 8.43
N ILE A 206 -8.62 -14.32 7.18
CA ILE A 206 -9.50 -15.40 6.75
C ILE A 206 -8.74 -16.65 6.29
N GLY A 207 -7.43 -16.57 6.06
CA GLY A 207 -6.60 -17.69 5.62
C GLY A 207 -5.25 -17.25 5.08
N ARG A 208 -4.37 -18.23 4.86
CA ARG A 208 -3.01 -18.02 4.33
C ARG A 208 -2.86 -18.62 2.95
N PHE A 209 -2.05 -18.02 2.10
CA PHE A 209 -1.78 -18.55 0.77
C PHE A 209 -1.47 -20.04 0.81
N GLY A 210 -2.19 -20.85 0.02
CA GLY A 210 -2.04 -22.29 -0.07
C GLY A 210 -2.70 -23.10 1.06
N TRP A 211 -3.43 -22.47 1.99
CA TRP A 211 -4.08 -23.18 3.11
C TRP A 211 -5.12 -24.23 2.66
N THR A 212 -5.78 -23.99 1.53
CA THR A 212 -6.82 -24.89 0.99
C THR A 212 -6.27 -26.20 0.43
N VAL A 213 -5.00 -26.24 0.06
CA VAL A 213 -4.35 -27.41 -0.58
C VAL A 213 -3.27 -28.07 0.30
N ARG A 214 -3.13 -27.61 1.53
CA ARG A 214 -2.19 -28.23 2.48
C ARG A 214 -2.62 -29.65 2.79
N LYS A 215 -1.74 -30.64 2.52
CA LYS A 215 -1.96 -32.00 2.98
C LYS A 215 -2.02 -32.02 4.51
N LYS A 216 -3.07 -32.61 5.09
CA LYS A 216 -3.08 -32.91 6.53
C LYS A 216 -1.85 -33.78 6.79
N LYS A 217 -0.95 -33.38 7.67
CA LYS A 217 0.06 -34.28 8.21
C LYS A 217 -0.70 -35.36 8.97
N LEU A 218 -0.65 -36.60 8.48
CA LEU A 218 -1.09 -37.79 9.19
C LEU A 218 -0.24 -37.96 10.45
#